data_92c96ef8939e1e18c1f4472b52bca1ea
#
_entry.id   92c96ef8939e1e18c1f4472b52bca1ea
#
_cell.length_a   1.000
_cell.length_b   1.000
_cell.length_c   1.000
_cell.angle_alpha   90.00
_cell.angle_beta   90.00
_cell.angle_gamma   90.00
#
_symmetry.space_group_name_H-M   'P 1'
#
loop_
_entity.id
_entity.type
_entity.pdbx_description
1 polymer ?
#
loop_
_entity_poly.entity_id
_entity_poly.type
_entity_poly.pdbx_seq_one_letter_code
_entity_poly.pdbx_strand_id
1 'polypeptide(L)'
;MNKYRSPLRVGILFSKTGVTSDIESSQLQGTLLAFEEINAAGGIDGRELQPVYYDPGSSPGTYKTLAERLMVDDGVRIILGCYMSSERKAVLPVVERWNGLLFYPTLYEGFEYSRNVIYTGAAPNQNSVQLAEYMMREFGSRVYMVGSDYIYPYESNRIMSDLLLERGGEKTGECYVKLNAGPEDFLDVLLDIKNKHPDFIFSTVVGQATGAFYRAYAEAGLDPATMPIASLTTSETEVRQMGAGVATGHITAATYFQSIDSDANQRCVSKLRQRFGSDTITNMCWEAAYFQSYLLAAGLSAAGTDNVQQLVPALLGMELMAPQGMVKIDAENHHAYLTPRIGRVRDDGQFDILHEAKQPVKPDPYLVEHSLDDWSVRV
;
A
#
# COMPACT_ATOMS: atom_id res chain seq x y z
N MET A 1 32.00 5.03 30.36
CA MET A 1 32.11 5.70 29.09
C MET A 1 30.72 5.86 28.53
N ASN A 2 30.37 7.03 28.06
CA ASN A 2 29.03 7.63 27.93
C ASN A 2 27.97 6.73 27.29
N LYS A 3 26.95 6.31 28.06
CA LYS A 3 25.86 5.40 27.62
C LYS A 3 24.69 6.12 26.94
N TYR A 4 24.78 7.41 26.64
CA TYR A 4 23.69 8.18 26.02
C TYR A 4 24.20 8.87 24.75
N ARG A 5 24.25 8.09 23.64
CA ARG A 5 24.26 8.72 22.32
C ARG A 5 22.88 9.35 22.08
N SER A 6 22.83 10.54 21.45
CA SER A 6 21.57 11.19 21.12
C SER A 6 20.69 10.25 20.27
N PRO A 7 19.36 10.24 20.47
CA PRO A 7 18.47 9.39 19.70
C PRO A 7 18.53 9.73 18.20
N LEU A 8 18.16 8.75 17.39
CA LEU A 8 17.98 8.91 15.95
C LEU A 8 16.57 9.43 15.71
N ARG A 9 16.43 10.71 15.36
CA ARG A 9 15.13 11.34 15.09
C ARG A 9 14.67 10.99 13.68
N VAL A 10 13.44 10.47 13.57
CA VAL A 10 12.82 10.06 12.31
C VAL A 10 11.45 10.74 12.19
N GLY A 11 11.22 11.44 11.08
CA GLY A 11 9.96 12.09 10.79
C GLY A 11 8.89 11.07 10.43
N ILE A 12 7.67 11.29 10.91
CA ILE A 12 6.52 10.46 10.59
C ILE A 12 5.38 11.33 10.11
N LEU A 13 4.91 11.08 8.89
CA LEU A 13 3.80 11.76 8.24
C LEU A 13 2.76 10.75 7.79
N PHE A 14 1.87 10.37 8.71
CA PHE A 14 0.65 9.60 8.45
C PHE A 14 -0.53 10.34 9.05
N SER A 15 -1.63 10.45 8.31
CA SER A 15 -2.81 11.19 8.73
C SER A 15 -3.63 10.41 9.75
N LYS A 16 -3.96 11.06 10.88
CA LYS A 16 -4.93 10.57 11.87
C LYS A 16 -6.31 11.19 11.66
N THR A 17 -6.38 12.20 10.82
CA THR A 17 -7.61 12.89 10.43
C THR A 17 -7.70 12.95 8.89
N GLY A 18 -8.89 13.22 8.35
CA GLY A 18 -9.12 13.30 6.90
C GLY A 18 -9.60 11.98 6.28
N VAL A 19 -9.70 11.97 4.95
CA VAL A 19 -10.40 10.91 4.18
C VAL A 19 -9.70 9.55 4.17
N THR A 20 -8.40 9.50 4.45
CA THR A 20 -7.56 8.30 4.47
C THR A 20 -7.07 7.95 5.89
N SER A 21 -7.62 8.61 6.92
CA SER A 21 -7.17 8.51 8.30
C SER A 21 -7.12 7.08 8.87
N ASP A 22 -8.03 6.23 8.47
CA ASP A 22 -8.11 4.87 9.02
C ASP A 22 -6.94 4.00 8.55
N ILE A 23 -6.67 4.00 7.24
CA ILE A 23 -5.54 3.25 6.69
C ILE A 23 -4.20 3.85 7.13
N GLU A 24 -4.07 5.17 7.17
CA GLU A 24 -2.85 5.83 7.60
C GLU A 24 -2.61 5.70 9.12
N SER A 25 -3.66 5.65 9.93
CA SER A 25 -3.53 5.30 11.35
C SER A 25 -2.98 3.88 11.54
N SER A 26 -3.35 2.94 10.66
CA SER A 26 -2.78 1.60 10.69
C SER A 26 -1.28 1.61 10.34
N GLN A 27 -0.86 2.37 9.33
CA GLN A 27 0.56 2.55 8.97
C GLN A 27 1.37 3.16 10.12
N LEU A 28 0.81 4.15 10.80
CA LEU A 28 1.42 4.74 12.00
C LEU A 28 1.59 3.69 13.11
N GLN A 29 0.58 2.84 13.35
CA GLN A 29 0.68 1.76 14.35
C GLN A 29 1.79 0.76 13.98
N GLY A 30 1.92 0.38 12.71
CA GLY A 30 2.99 -0.49 12.21
C GLY A 30 4.38 0.10 12.46
N THR A 31 4.55 1.37 12.11
CA THR A 31 5.80 2.11 12.34
C THR A 31 6.16 2.20 13.82
N LEU A 32 5.19 2.57 14.67
CA LEU A 32 5.44 2.72 16.13
C LEU A 32 5.74 1.39 16.79
N LEU A 33 5.03 0.31 16.41
CA LEU A 33 5.32 -1.03 16.93
C LEU A 33 6.75 -1.45 16.58
N ALA A 34 7.17 -1.27 15.33
CA ALA A 34 8.54 -1.60 14.90
C ALA A 34 9.58 -0.78 15.67
N PHE A 35 9.34 0.53 15.88
CA PHE A 35 10.26 1.38 16.66
C PHE A 35 10.36 0.92 18.11
N GLU A 36 9.24 0.59 18.75
CA GLU A 36 9.22 0.05 20.11
C GLU A 36 10.02 -1.26 20.22
N GLU A 37 9.87 -2.18 19.26
CA GLU A 37 10.59 -3.44 19.23
C GLU A 37 12.10 -3.25 18.99
N ILE A 38 12.49 -2.40 18.05
CA ILE A 38 13.89 -2.08 17.77
C ILE A 38 14.54 -1.45 18.99
N ASN A 39 13.87 -0.50 19.65
CA ASN A 39 14.38 0.16 20.86
C ASN A 39 14.49 -0.82 22.03
N ALA A 40 13.51 -1.70 22.22
CA ALA A 40 13.55 -2.74 23.24
C ALA A 40 14.71 -3.76 23.02
N ALA A 41 15.11 -3.98 21.76
CA ALA A 41 16.26 -4.80 21.40
C ALA A 41 17.62 -4.08 21.57
N GLY A 42 17.63 -2.83 22.04
CA GLY A 42 18.85 -2.04 22.30
C GLY A 42 19.07 -0.89 21.31
N GLY A 43 18.11 -0.65 20.45
CA GLY A 43 18.18 0.41 19.43
C GLY A 43 19.21 0.12 18.33
N ILE A 44 19.62 1.16 17.62
CA ILE A 44 20.61 1.09 16.55
C ILE A 44 21.95 1.57 17.11
N ASP A 45 22.89 0.67 17.28
CA ASP A 45 24.20 0.93 17.88
C ASP A 45 24.10 1.63 19.25
N GLY A 46 23.08 1.27 20.05
CA GLY A 46 22.79 1.84 21.37
C GLY A 46 22.10 3.21 21.33
N ARG A 47 21.55 3.60 20.18
CA ARG A 47 20.73 4.81 19.99
C ARG A 47 19.26 4.40 19.75
N GLU A 48 18.34 5.03 20.45
CA GLU A 48 16.91 4.81 20.22
C GLU A 48 16.41 5.53 18.95
N LEU A 49 15.46 4.91 18.26
CA LEU A 49 14.65 5.59 17.25
C LEU A 49 13.62 6.47 17.95
N GLN A 50 13.64 7.75 17.65
CA GLN A 50 12.71 8.73 18.21
C GLN A 50 11.79 9.28 17.10
N PRO A 51 10.47 8.96 17.13
CA PRO A 51 9.54 9.50 16.15
C PRO A 51 9.31 11.00 16.39
N VAL A 52 9.32 11.78 15.29
CA VAL A 52 8.86 13.17 15.24
C VAL A 52 7.62 13.19 14.37
N TYR A 53 6.45 13.16 14.98
CA TYR A 53 5.17 12.96 14.32
C TYR A 53 4.39 14.24 14.14
N TYR A 54 3.80 14.39 12.95
CA TYR A 54 2.79 15.39 12.64
C TYR A 54 1.62 14.75 11.91
N ASP A 55 0.40 15.27 12.13
CA ASP A 55 -0.82 14.86 11.43
C ASP A 55 -1.09 15.78 10.24
N PRO A 56 -0.95 15.30 8.99
CA PRO A 56 -1.18 16.11 7.79
C PRO A 56 -2.66 16.22 7.37
N GLY A 57 -3.57 15.42 7.94
CA GLY A 57 -4.99 15.49 7.68
C GLY A 57 -5.41 15.15 6.25
N SER A 58 -4.75 14.21 5.59
CA SER A 58 -4.99 13.79 4.19
C SER A 58 -4.94 14.96 3.20
N SER A 59 -4.14 16.00 3.50
CA SER A 59 -3.99 17.19 2.67
C SER A 59 -2.61 17.28 2.06
N PRO A 60 -2.43 17.16 0.73
CA PRO A 60 -1.13 17.23 0.08
C PRO A 60 -0.35 18.52 0.40
N GLY A 61 -1.05 19.66 0.49
CA GLY A 61 -0.44 20.94 0.87
C GLY A 61 0.12 20.94 2.29
N THR A 62 -0.62 20.32 3.23
CA THR A 62 -0.18 20.17 4.62
C THR A 62 0.98 19.18 4.73
N TYR A 63 0.95 18.06 3.98
CA TYR A 63 2.08 17.13 3.87
C TYR A 63 3.37 17.83 3.46
N LYS A 64 3.31 18.67 2.40
CA LYS A 64 4.46 19.46 1.95
C LYS A 64 4.99 20.37 3.05
N THR A 65 4.12 21.14 3.70
CA THR A 65 4.49 22.10 4.76
C THR A 65 5.13 21.39 5.95
N LEU A 66 4.55 20.25 6.37
CA LEU A 66 5.06 19.48 7.50
C LEU A 66 6.36 18.73 7.16
N ALA A 67 6.53 18.25 5.92
CA ALA A 67 7.80 17.71 5.47
C ALA A 67 8.91 18.78 5.50
N GLU A 68 8.61 19.99 5.06
CA GLU A 68 9.57 21.11 5.12
C GLU A 68 9.92 21.46 6.57
N ARG A 69 8.94 21.49 7.47
CA ARG A 69 9.15 21.71 8.91
C ARG A 69 10.05 20.62 9.51
N LEU A 70 9.80 19.33 9.23
CA LEU A 70 10.64 18.23 9.68
C LEU A 70 12.10 18.41 9.24
N MET A 71 12.32 18.81 7.98
CA MET A 71 13.66 18.95 7.43
C MET A 71 14.38 20.18 7.96
N VAL A 72 13.70 21.33 8.04
CA VAL A 72 14.31 22.64 8.33
C VAL A 72 14.32 22.95 9.82
N ASP A 73 13.16 22.84 10.48
CA ASP A 73 13.02 23.26 11.88
C ASP A 73 13.44 22.14 12.85
N ASP A 74 13.03 20.91 12.55
CA ASP A 74 13.33 19.74 13.40
C ASP A 74 14.68 19.09 13.08
N GLY A 75 15.31 19.40 11.95
CA GLY A 75 16.58 18.84 11.51
C GLY A 75 16.52 17.35 11.19
N VAL A 76 15.34 16.81 10.92
CA VAL A 76 15.12 15.40 10.54
C VAL A 76 15.57 15.19 9.09
N ARG A 77 16.23 14.05 8.81
CA ARG A 77 16.72 13.69 7.48
C ARG A 77 15.91 12.59 6.80
N ILE A 78 15.17 11.82 7.58
CA ILE A 78 14.46 10.62 7.14
C ILE A 78 13.01 10.77 7.53
N ILE A 79 12.10 10.57 6.57
CA ILE A 79 10.65 10.59 6.77
C ILE A 79 10.08 9.24 6.38
N LEU A 80 9.23 8.66 7.24
CA LEU A 80 8.36 7.54 6.92
C LEU A 80 6.95 8.10 6.77
N GLY A 81 6.30 7.90 5.61
CA GLY A 81 4.99 8.50 5.46
C GLY A 81 4.43 8.51 4.05
N CYS A 82 3.31 9.18 3.94
CA CYS A 82 2.43 9.32 2.81
C CYS A 82 1.66 8.04 2.48
N TYR A 83 0.41 8.23 2.13
CA TYR A 83 -0.47 7.19 1.59
C TYR A 83 -0.87 7.51 0.14
N MET A 84 -1.56 8.63 -0.10
CA MET A 84 -1.96 9.01 -1.45
C MET A 84 -0.76 9.44 -2.31
N SER A 85 -0.80 9.11 -3.60
CA SER A 85 0.23 9.56 -4.56
C SER A 85 0.33 11.08 -4.65
N SER A 86 -0.78 11.79 -4.46
CA SER A 86 -0.78 13.26 -4.38
C SER A 86 0.01 13.80 -3.19
N GLU A 87 0.01 13.11 -2.06
CA GLU A 87 0.80 13.46 -0.86
C GLU A 87 2.28 13.20 -1.11
N ARG A 88 2.64 12.00 -1.63
CA ARG A 88 4.01 11.68 -2.03
C ARG A 88 4.57 12.72 -3.00
N LYS A 89 3.81 13.04 -4.06
CA LYS A 89 4.21 14.04 -5.07
C LYS A 89 4.38 15.44 -4.47
N ALA A 90 3.65 15.79 -3.42
CA ALA A 90 3.81 17.05 -2.70
C ALA A 90 5.07 17.06 -1.80
N VAL A 91 5.41 15.91 -1.18
CA VAL A 91 6.59 15.76 -0.30
C VAL A 91 7.87 15.58 -1.09
N LEU A 92 7.83 14.92 -2.26
CA LEU A 92 9.01 14.59 -3.07
C LEU A 92 9.95 15.78 -3.35
N PRO A 93 9.47 16.95 -3.84
CA PRO A 93 10.34 18.10 -4.06
C PRO A 93 11.01 18.61 -2.78
N VAL A 94 10.39 18.41 -1.62
CA VAL A 94 10.97 18.83 -0.33
C VAL A 94 12.14 17.90 0.05
N VAL A 95 11.95 16.58 0.00
CA VAL A 95 13.03 15.64 0.35
C VAL A 95 14.19 15.72 -0.64
N GLU A 96 13.93 15.97 -1.93
CA GLU A 96 14.97 16.17 -2.93
C GLU A 96 15.75 17.47 -2.67
N ARG A 97 15.06 18.59 -2.44
CA ARG A 97 15.67 19.90 -2.16
C ARG A 97 16.61 19.87 -0.96
N TRP A 98 16.20 19.18 0.11
CA TRP A 98 16.93 19.13 1.37
C TRP A 98 17.82 17.89 1.52
N ASN A 99 17.95 17.09 0.44
CA ASN A 99 18.68 15.82 0.43
C ASN A 99 18.26 14.92 1.60
N GLY A 100 16.95 14.83 1.84
CA GLY A 100 16.33 13.90 2.79
C GLY A 100 16.04 12.56 2.13
N LEU A 101 15.45 11.65 2.88
CA LEU A 101 15.02 10.33 2.42
C LEU A 101 13.58 10.07 2.85
N LEU A 102 12.72 9.75 1.90
CA LEU A 102 11.36 9.29 2.16
C LEU A 102 11.29 7.77 2.04
N PHE A 103 10.72 7.11 3.03
CA PHE A 103 10.24 5.73 2.92
C PHE A 103 8.73 5.76 2.67
N TYR A 104 8.31 5.23 1.53
CA TYR A 104 6.93 5.26 1.07
C TYR A 104 6.29 3.87 1.10
N PRO A 105 5.44 3.55 2.11
CA PRO A 105 4.92 2.20 2.34
C PRO A 105 3.55 1.95 1.70
N THR A 106 3.32 2.47 0.50
CA THR A 106 2.01 2.33 -0.15
C THR A 106 2.18 1.91 -1.60
N LEU A 107 1.29 1.03 -2.06
CA LEU A 107 1.19 0.72 -3.49
C LEU A 107 0.92 2.01 -4.28
N TYR A 108 1.36 2.04 -5.53
CA TYR A 108 1.19 3.24 -6.34
C TYR A 108 1.16 2.94 -7.85
N GLU A 109 0.89 3.96 -8.63
CA GLU A 109 0.72 3.89 -10.08
C GLU A 109 2.01 3.63 -10.89
N GLY A 110 3.18 3.64 -10.26
CA GLY A 110 4.45 3.56 -10.97
C GLY A 110 4.87 4.88 -11.62
N PHE A 111 5.69 4.78 -12.67
CA PHE A 111 6.18 5.88 -13.50
C PHE A 111 6.90 7.00 -12.74
N GLU A 112 7.52 6.66 -11.62
CA GLU A 112 8.30 7.56 -10.80
C GLU A 112 9.54 6.85 -10.25
N TYR A 113 10.64 7.57 -10.23
CA TYR A 113 11.87 7.21 -9.54
C TYR A 113 12.50 8.45 -8.92
N SER A 114 12.93 8.33 -7.69
CA SER A 114 13.79 9.32 -7.04
C SER A 114 14.83 8.62 -6.18
N ARG A 115 16.06 9.10 -6.25
CA ARG A 115 17.12 8.61 -5.36
C ARG A 115 16.86 8.93 -3.88
N ASN A 116 15.91 9.83 -3.61
CA ASN A 116 15.52 10.27 -2.27
C ASN A 116 14.27 9.54 -1.75
N VAL A 117 13.85 8.46 -2.42
CA VAL A 117 12.72 7.64 -2.01
C VAL A 117 13.07 6.16 -2.01
N ILE A 118 12.69 5.46 -0.96
CA ILE A 118 12.62 3.99 -0.90
C ILE A 118 11.14 3.61 -0.97
N TYR A 119 10.75 2.87 -2.01
CA TYR A 119 9.38 2.45 -2.26
C TYR A 119 9.18 1.04 -1.71
N THR A 120 8.45 0.92 -0.61
CA THR A 120 8.19 -0.36 0.06
C THR A 120 6.78 -0.91 -0.16
N GLY A 121 5.92 -0.16 -0.84
CA GLY A 121 4.66 -0.65 -1.37
C GLY A 121 4.77 -1.22 -2.78
N ALA A 122 3.75 -1.95 -3.23
CA ALA A 122 3.75 -2.64 -4.51
C ALA A 122 3.84 -1.69 -5.71
N ALA A 123 4.71 -2.02 -6.66
CA ALA A 123 4.72 -1.46 -8.00
C ALA A 123 3.64 -2.12 -8.88
N PRO A 124 3.24 -1.52 -10.02
CA PRO A 124 2.14 -2.04 -10.84
C PRO A 124 2.31 -3.49 -11.32
N ASN A 125 3.53 -3.92 -11.61
CA ASN A 125 3.81 -5.31 -12.00
C ASN A 125 3.69 -6.30 -10.83
N GLN A 126 3.53 -5.83 -9.60
CA GLN A 126 3.39 -6.67 -8.40
C GLN A 126 1.92 -6.74 -7.89
N ASN A 127 0.99 -6.12 -8.58
CA ASN A 127 -0.44 -6.17 -8.23
C ASN A 127 -1.36 -6.11 -9.46
N SER A 128 -1.26 -5.09 -10.33
CA SER A 128 -2.17 -4.89 -11.46
C SER A 128 -2.09 -6.01 -12.51
N VAL A 129 -0.87 -6.46 -12.81
CA VAL A 129 -0.63 -7.54 -13.80
C VAL A 129 -1.31 -8.83 -13.35
N GLN A 130 -1.10 -9.22 -12.09
CA GLN A 130 -1.67 -10.45 -11.54
C GLN A 130 -3.19 -10.39 -11.43
N LEU A 131 -3.70 -9.21 -11.04
CA LEU A 131 -5.14 -9.02 -10.94
C LEU A 131 -5.81 -9.09 -12.31
N ALA A 132 -5.24 -8.45 -13.32
CA ALA A 132 -5.75 -8.51 -14.68
C ALA A 132 -5.84 -9.94 -15.20
N GLU A 133 -4.77 -10.72 -15.06
CA GLU A 133 -4.74 -12.13 -15.48
C GLU A 133 -5.75 -12.99 -14.73
N TYR A 134 -5.80 -12.86 -13.41
CA TYR A 134 -6.72 -13.61 -12.58
C TYR A 134 -8.18 -13.31 -12.96
N MET A 135 -8.54 -12.01 -13.08
CA MET A 135 -9.91 -11.61 -13.38
C MET A 135 -10.36 -12.06 -14.77
N MET A 136 -9.48 -11.92 -15.78
CA MET A 136 -9.80 -12.38 -17.14
C MET A 136 -10.01 -13.90 -17.23
N ARG A 137 -9.24 -14.66 -16.46
CA ARG A 137 -9.36 -16.13 -16.45
C ARG A 137 -10.60 -16.62 -15.74
N GLU A 138 -10.94 -16.01 -14.58
CA GLU A 138 -11.99 -16.52 -13.70
C GLU A 138 -13.36 -15.92 -13.99
N PHE A 139 -13.45 -14.68 -14.45
CA PHE A 139 -14.71 -13.94 -14.60
C PHE A 139 -15.00 -13.52 -16.03
N GLY A 140 -13.99 -13.21 -16.82
CA GLY A 140 -14.14 -12.73 -18.18
C GLY A 140 -13.35 -11.46 -18.47
N SER A 141 -13.52 -10.91 -19.67
CA SER A 141 -12.62 -9.86 -20.19
C SER A 141 -13.26 -8.47 -20.31
N ARG A 142 -14.51 -8.31 -19.89
CA ARG A 142 -15.25 -7.04 -19.97
C ARG A 142 -15.21 -6.34 -18.62
N VAL A 143 -14.55 -5.17 -18.56
CA VAL A 143 -14.36 -4.43 -17.30
C VAL A 143 -15.06 -3.08 -17.31
N TYR A 144 -15.65 -2.70 -16.17
CA TYR A 144 -16.03 -1.34 -15.86
C TYR A 144 -15.10 -0.78 -14.77
N MET A 145 -14.60 0.43 -14.94
CA MET A 145 -13.60 1.01 -14.02
C MET A 145 -14.22 2.14 -13.20
N VAL A 146 -14.01 2.11 -11.88
CA VAL A 146 -14.46 3.14 -10.95
C VAL A 146 -13.28 3.60 -10.10
N GLY A 147 -12.97 4.90 -10.10
CA GLY A 147 -11.84 5.45 -9.36
C GLY A 147 -12.19 6.70 -8.57
N SER A 148 -11.36 7.07 -7.61
CA SER A 148 -11.39 8.39 -6.99
C SER A 148 -10.72 9.42 -7.89
N ASP A 149 -11.21 10.68 -7.84
CA ASP A 149 -10.74 11.76 -8.72
C ASP A 149 -9.40 12.36 -8.25
N TYR A 150 -8.30 11.63 -8.52
CA TYR A 150 -6.91 12.11 -8.37
C TYR A 150 -5.93 11.21 -9.16
N ILE A 151 -4.63 11.51 -9.13
CA ILE A 151 -3.63 10.94 -10.06
C ILE A 151 -3.54 9.41 -10.02
N TYR A 152 -3.54 8.77 -8.84
CA TYR A 152 -3.38 7.32 -8.70
C TYR A 152 -4.47 6.52 -9.44
N PRO A 153 -5.79 6.80 -9.25
CA PRO A 153 -6.83 6.09 -9.97
C PRO A 153 -6.77 6.27 -11.48
N TYR A 154 -6.47 7.46 -11.97
CA TYR A 154 -6.35 7.70 -13.43
C TYR A 154 -5.27 6.82 -14.05
N GLU A 155 -4.09 6.80 -13.45
CA GLU A 155 -2.97 6.03 -13.97
C GLU A 155 -3.17 4.51 -13.77
N SER A 156 -3.70 4.09 -12.62
CA SER A 156 -3.96 2.67 -12.35
C SER A 156 -5.07 2.11 -13.26
N ASN A 157 -6.12 2.87 -13.54
CA ASN A 157 -7.17 2.49 -14.47
C ASN A 157 -6.61 2.42 -15.90
N ARG A 158 -5.73 3.36 -16.30
CA ARG A 158 -5.05 3.31 -17.60
C ARG A 158 -4.21 2.04 -17.72
N ILE A 159 -3.37 1.73 -16.72
CA ILE A 159 -2.57 0.51 -16.69
C ILE A 159 -3.45 -0.74 -16.81
N MET A 160 -4.49 -0.84 -16.02
CA MET A 160 -5.41 -1.97 -16.07
C MET A 160 -6.10 -2.07 -17.45
N SER A 161 -6.50 -0.95 -18.03
CA SER A 161 -7.07 -0.89 -19.38
C SER A 161 -6.09 -1.42 -20.42
N ASP A 162 -4.83 -0.97 -20.39
CA ASP A 162 -3.80 -1.40 -21.33
C ASP A 162 -3.55 -2.92 -21.21
N LEU A 163 -3.38 -3.45 -19.98
CA LEU A 163 -3.18 -4.87 -19.71
C LEU A 163 -4.33 -5.75 -20.22
N LEU A 164 -5.57 -5.29 -20.12
CA LEU A 164 -6.75 -6.02 -20.58
C LEU A 164 -6.88 -5.95 -22.11
N LEU A 165 -6.70 -4.76 -22.70
CA LEU A 165 -6.80 -4.55 -24.14
C LEU A 165 -5.75 -5.33 -24.93
N GLU A 166 -4.51 -5.41 -24.45
CA GLU A 166 -3.43 -6.22 -25.04
C GLU A 166 -3.81 -7.71 -25.17
N ARG A 167 -4.75 -8.17 -24.34
CA ARG A 167 -5.24 -9.56 -24.32
C ARG A 167 -6.63 -9.73 -24.91
N GLY A 168 -7.10 -8.74 -25.64
CA GLY A 168 -8.41 -8.78 -26.30
C GLY A 168 -9.58 -8.52 -25.36
N GLY A 169 -9.35 -7.95 -24.17
CA GLY A 169 -10.39 -7.48 -23.26
C GLY A 169 -11.05 -6.20 -23.73
N GLU A 170 -12.16 -5.82 -23.07
CA GLU A 170 -12.97 -4.66 -23.38
C GLU A 170 -13.18 -3.80 -22.15
N LYS A 171 -12.87 -2.49 -22.24
CA LYS A 171 -13.28 -1.49 -21.25
C LYS A 171 -14.69 -1.03 -21.59
N THR A 172 -15.70 -1.46 -20.84
CA THR A 172 -17.11 -1.14 -21.07
C THR A 172 -17.48 0.26 -20.59
N GLY A 173 -16.75 0.78 -19.59
CA GLY A 173 -16.94 2.13 -19.07
C GLY A 173 -15.90 2.51 -18.05
N GLU A 174 -15.90 3.80 -17.70
CA GLU A 174 -14.98 4.36 -16.70
C GLU A 174 -15.62 5.59 -16.06
N CYS A 175 -15.48 5.70 -14.74
CA CYS A 175 -16.03 6.81 -13.97
C CYS A 175 -15.11 7.18 -12.81
N TYR A 176 -15.09 8.46 -12.45
CA TYR A 176 -14.35 8.97 -11.31
C TYR A 176 -15.29 9.72 -10.37
N VAL A 177 -15.10 9.49 -9.07
CA VAL A 177 -15.87 10.11 -7.99
C VAL A 177 -14.97 10.92 -7.07
N LYS A 178 -15.52 11.93 -6.41
CA LYS A 178 -14.77 12.73 -5.44
C LYS A 178 -14.25 11.85 -4.28
N LEU A 179 -13.13 12.23 -3.65
CA LEU A 179 -12.50 11.49 -2.56
C LEU A 179 -13.42 11.26 -1.33
N ASN A 180 -14.39 12.14 -1.13
CA ASN A 180 -15.39 12.05 -0.05
C ASN A 180 -16.77 11.63 -0.57
N ALA A 181 -16.83 10.83 -1.64
CA ALA A 181 -18.10 10.36 -2.22
C ALA A 181 -18.91 9.54 -1.20
N GLY A 182 -20.20 9.83 -1.11
CA GLY A 182 -21.20 9.05 -0.38
C GLY A 182 -21.90 8.02 -1.26
N PRO A 183 -22.79 7.17 -0.72
CA PRO A 183 -23.50 6.16 -1.50
C PRO A 183 -24.30 6.75 -2.68
N GLU A 184 -24.85 7.93 -2.52
CA GLU A 184 -25.61 8.63 -3.55
C GLU A 184 -24.79 9.00 -4.79
N ASP A 185 -23.48 9.24 -4.64
CA ASP A 185 -22.59 9.57 -5.75
C ASP A 185 -22.33 8.35 -6.68
N PHE A 186 -22.70 7.13 -6.24
CA PHE A 186 -22.52 5.89 -7.01
C PHE A 186 -23.79 5.41 -7.73
N LEU A 187 -24.95 6.01 -7.52
CA LEU A 187 -26.22 5.54 -8.08
C LEU A 187 -26.22 5.50 -9.61
N ASP A 188 -25.82 6.59 -10.25
CA ASP A 188 -25.73 6.69 -11.72
C ASP A 188 -24.64 5.76 -12.28
N VAL A 189 -23.54 5.63 -11.57
CA VAL A 189 -22.43 4.71 -11.92
C VAL A 189 -22.93 3.26 -11.95
N LEU A 190 -23.67 2.84 -10.92
CA LEU A 190 -24.21 1.47 -10.82
C LEU A 190 -25.32 1.20 -11.83
N LEU A 191 -26.09 2.22 -12.19
CA LEU A 191 -27.07 2.10 -13.28
C LEU A 191 -26.35 1.89 -14.62
N ASP A 192 -25.27 2.62 -14.90
CA ASP A 192 -24.49 2.46 -16.12
C ASP A 192 -23.79 1.08 -16.15
N ILE A 193 -23.23 0.62 -15.04
CA ILE A 193 -22.65 -0.72 -14.89
C ILE A 193 -23.69 -1.80 -15.24
N LYS A 194 -24.92 -1.70 -14.69
CA LYS A 194 -26.00 -2.65 -14.98
C LYS A 194 -26.36 -2.67 -16.47
N ASN A 195 -26.38 -1.50 -17.13
CA ASN A 195 -26.72 -1.40 -18.55
C ASN A 195 -25.61 -1.96 -19.45
N LYS A 196 -24.35 -1.88 -19.05
CA LYS A 196 -23.20 -2.31 -19.83
C LYS A 196 -22.80 -3.76 -19.63
N HIS A 197 -23.30 -4.40 -18.55
CA HIS A 197 -23.04 -5.82 -18.22
C HIS A 197 -21.55 -6.20 -18.31
N PRO A 198 -20.65 -5.57 -17.54
CA PRO A 198 -19.27 -6.02 -17.46
C PRO A 198 -19.18 -7.38 -16.74
N ASP A 199 -18.07 -8.10 -16.94
CA ASP A 199 -17.79 -9.35 -16.23
C ASP A 199 -17.30 -9.08 -14.80
N PHE A 200 -16.63 -7.92 -14.61
CA PHE A 200 -16.19 -7.46 -13.30
C PHE A 200 -16.02 -5.94 -13.27
N ILE A 201 -15.93 -5.40 -12.06
CA ILE A 201 -15.68 -3.97 -11.82
C ILE A 201 -14.26 -3.83 -11.27
N PHE A 202 -13.41 -3.02 -11.91
CA PHE A 202 -12.12 -2.65 -11.33
C PHE A 202 -12.25 -1.36 -10.53
N SER A 203 -11.91 -1.44 -9.24
CA SER A 203 -12.05 -0.31 -8.31
C SER A 203 -10.69 0.21 -7.83
N THR A 204 -10.47 1.50 -8.05
CA THR A 204 -9.40 2.31 -7.49
C THR A 204 -9.95 3.43 -6.60
N VAL A 205 -11.14 3.23 -6.06
CA VAL A 205 -11.74 4.10 -5.03
C VAL A 205 -10.95 3.91 -3.73
N VAL A 206 -10.65 5.00 -3.04
CA VAL A 206 -9.84 5.00 -1.82
C VAL A 206 -10.53 5.65 -0.63
N GLY A 207 -10.04 5.33 0.57
CA GLY A 207 -10.51 5.91 1.82
C GLY A 207 -11.96 5.58 2.14
N GLN A 208 -12.67 6.51 2.75
CA GLN A 208 -14.06 6.31 3.21
C GLN A 208 -15.05 6.06 2.06
N ALA A 209 -14.76 6.57 0.85
CA ALA A 209 -15.58 6.34 -0.33
C ALA A 209 -15.60 4.86 -0.77
N THR A 210 -14.57 4.07 -0.44
CA THR A 210 -14.55 2.62 -0.73
C THR A 210 -15.75 1.92 -0.10
N GLY A 211 -15.97 2.12 1.19
CA GLY A 211 -17.11 1.50 1.88
C GLY A 211 -18.47 2.00 1.36
N ALA A 212 -18.56 3.26 0.91
CA ALA A 212 -19.78 3.79 0.29
C ALA A 212 -20.08 3.09 -1.04
N PHE A 213 -19.04 2.86 -1.86
CA PHE A 213 -19.19 2.15 -3.14
C PHE A 213 -19.66 0.71 -2.97
N TYR A 214 -19.03 -0.05 -2.08
CA TYR A 214 -19.41 -1.45 -1.83
C TYR A 214 -20.83 -1.58 -1.27
N ARG A 215 -21.24 -0.67 -0.36
CA ARG A 215 -22.63 -0.63 0.13
C ARG A 215 -23.62 -0.35 -0.98
N ALA A 216 -23.34 0.67 -1.81
CA ALA A 216 -24.21 0.99 -2.95
C ALA A 216 -24.27 -0.19 -3.96
N TYR A 217 -23.16 -0.90 -4.19
CA TYR A 217 -23.12 -2.12 -5.00
C TYR A 217 -24.06 -3.20 -4.44
N ALA A 218 -23.99 -3.49 -3.14
CA ALA A 218 -24.85 -4.49 -2.48
C ALA A 218 -26.33 -4.07 -2.51
N GLU A 219 -26.64 -2.81 -2.25
CA GLU A 219 -27.99 -2.24 -2.32
C GLU A 219 -28.56 -2.27 -3.75
N ALA A 220 -27.71 -2.16 -4.74
CA ALA A 220 -28.09 -2.32 -6.14
C ALA A 220 -28.45 -3.78 -6.51
N GLY A 221 -28.24 -4.76 -5.60
CA GLY A 221 -28.55 -6.18 -5.82
C GLY A 221 -27.60 -6.85 -6.81
N LEU A 222 -26.35 -6.38 -6.93
CA LEU A 222 -25.31 -7.01 -7.71
C LEU A 222 -24.70 -8.19 -6.91
N ASP A 223 -24.25 -9.23 -7.62
CA ASP A 223 -23.74 -10.46 -7.02
C ASP A 223 -22.23 -10.59 -7.26
N PRO A 224 -21.38 -10.59 -6.22
CA PRO A 224 -19.95 -10.76 -6.36
C PRO A 224 -19.53 -12.13 -6.94
N ALA A 225 -20.41 -13.12 -6.94
CA ALA A 225 -20.14 -14.42 -7.58
C ALA A 225 -20.10 -14.30 -9.13
N THR A 226 -20.81 -13.33 -9.70
CA THR A 226 -20.94 -13.14 -11.16
C THR A 226 -20.32 -11.85 -11.67
N MET A 227 -20.23 -10.82 -10.84
CA MET A 227 -19.67 -9.51 -11.19
C MET A 227 -18.92 -8.90 -10.00
N PRO A 228 -17.81 -9.49 -9.55
CA PRO A 228 -17.11 -8.97 -8.38
C PRO A 228 -16.49 -7.59 -8.61
N ILE A 229 -16.32 -6.86 -7.51
CA ILE A 229 -15.38 -5.75 -7.49
C ILE A 229 -13.98 -6.34 -7.30
N ALA A 230 -13.06 -6.01 -8.21
CA ALA A 230 -11.64 -6.30 -8.14
C ALA A 230 -10.90 -5.02 -7.75
N SER A 231 -10.08 -5.05 -6.70
CA SER A 231 -9.44 -3.87 -6.15
C SER A 231 -7.94 -4.06 -5.91
N LEU A 232 -7.21 -2.95 -5.88
CA LEU A 232 -5.83 -2.89 -5.40
C LEU A 232 -5.73 -2.24 -4.01
N THR A 233 -6.80 -1.59 -3.55
CA THR A 233 -6.80 -0.73 -2.35
C THR A 233 -7.74 -1.21 -1.25
N THR A 234 -8.59 -2.21 -1.50
CA THR A 234 -9.47 -2.78 -0.47
C THR A 234 -8.71 -3.80 0.36
N SER A 235 -8.44 -3.46 1.59
CA SER A 235 -7.73 -4.29 2.57
C SER A 235 -8.64 -4.66 3.74
N GLU A 236 -8.08 -5.36 4.72
CA GLU A 236 -8.79 -5.71 5.97
C GLU A 236 -9.36 -4.47 6.68
N THR A 237 -8.71 -3.32 6.54
CA THR A 237 -9.18 -2.05 7.14
C THR A 237 -10.49 -1.59 6.50
N GLU A 238 -10.54 -1.53 5.17
CA GLU A 238 -11.75 -1.15 4.43
C GLU A 238 -12.88 -2.17 4.63
N VAL A 239 -12.54 -3.47 4.59
CA VAL A 239 -13.50 -4.56 4.86
C VAL A 239 -14.13 -4.42 6.24
N ARG A 240 -13.33 -4.13 7.27
CA ARG A 240 -13.84 -3.91 8.64
C ARG A 240 -14.77 -2.70 8.73
N GLN A 241 -14.46 -1.61 8.04
CA GLN A 241 -15.26 -0.39 8.05
C GLN A 241 -16.61 -0.55 7.35
N MET A 242 -16.63 -1.24 6.22
CA MET A 242 -17.86 -1.45 5.48
C MET A 242 -18.72 -2.58 6.03
N GLY A 243 -18.10 -3.49 6.78
CA GLY A 243 -18.70 -4.73 7.28
C GLY A 243 -18.44 -5.91 6.35
N ALA A 244 -18.07 -7.05 6.93
CA ALA A 244 -17.72 -8.26 6.18
C ALA A 244 -18.81 -8.68 5.19
N GLY A 245 -20.09 -8.67 5.61
CA GLY A 245 -21.21 -9.07 4.76
C GLY A 245 -21.39 -8.24 3.48
N VAL A 246 -20.88 -6.99 3.45
CA VAL A 246 -20.88 -6.14 2.25
C VAL A 246 -19.68 -6.47 1.35
N ALA A 247 -18.56 -6.86 1.96
CA ALA A 247 -17.30 -7.09 1.26
C ALA A 247 -17.10 -8.51 0.78
N THR A 248 -17.85 -9.49 1.33
CA THR A 248 -17.70 -10.92 1.03
C THR A 248 -17.77 -11.22 -0.47
N GLY A 249 -16.84 -12.05 -0.94
CA GLY A 249 -16.79 -12.53 -2.32
C GLY A 249 -16.02 -11.62 -3.29
N HIS A 250 -15.73 -10.38 -2.91
CA HIS A 250 -14.94 -9.46 -3.73
C HIS A 250 -13.44 -9.81 -3.69
N ILE A 251 -12.69 -9.34 -4.68
CA ILE A 251 -11.30 -9.74 -4.95
C ILE A 251 -10.36 -8.57 -4.72
N THR A 252 -9.21 -8.85 -4.11
CA THR A 252 -8.12 -7.87 -3.97
C THR A 252 -6.78 -8.49 -4.38
N ALA A 253 -5.96 -7.73 -5.11
CA ALA A 253 -4.54 -8.03 -5.27
C ALA A 253 -3.72 -7.23 -4.29
N ALA A 254 -2.91 -7.93 -3.50
CA ALA A 254 -2.05 -7.32 -2.48
C ALA A 254 -0.78 -8.16 -2.29
N THR A 255 0.23 -7.58 -1.65
CA THR A 255 1.45 -8.32 -1.28
C THR A 255 1.35 -8.97 0.10
N TYR A 256 0.39 -8.53 0.90
CA TYR A 256 0.17 -9.04 2.24
C TYR A 256 -1.33 -9.13 2.55
N PHE A 257 -1.71 -10.20 3.23
CA PHE A 257 -2.99 -10.37 3.93
C PHE A 257 -2.73 -10.84 5.35
N GLN A 258 -3.54 -10.40 6.31
CA GLN A 258 -3.44 -10.85 7.71
C GLN A 258 -3.56 -12.37 7.84
N SER A 259 -4.24 -13.01 6.92
CA SER A 259 -4.48 -14.46 6.87
C SER A 259 -3.27 -15.29 6.41
N ILE A 260 -2.13 -14.68 6.07
CA ILE A 260 -0.90 -15.42 5.73
C ILE A 260 -0.53 -16.36 6.88
N ASP A 261 -0.47 -17.67 6.57
CA ASP A 261 -0.11 -18.71 7.53
C ASP A 261 1.42 -18.87 7.61
N SER A 262 2.05 -18.01 8.41
CA SER A 262 3.47 -18.11 8.75
C SER A 262 3.72 -17.71 10.19
N ASP A 263 4.73 -18.32 10.81
CA ASP A 263 5.14 -17.99 12.18
C ASP A 263 5.51 -16.51 12.32
N ALA A 264 6.13 -15.92 11.30
CA ALA A 264 6.51 -14.52 11.30
C ALA A 264 5.28 -13.61 11.36
N ASN A 265 4.28 -13.90 10.53
CA ASN A 265 3.03 -13.15 10.52
C ASN A 265 2.23 -13.33 11.82
N GLN A 266 2.09 -14.57 12.31
CA GLN A 266 1.36 -14.85 13.55
C GLN A 266 1.96 -14.12 14.75
N ARG A 267 3.30 -14.11 14.88
CA ARG A 267 4.00 -13.35 15.92
C ARG A 267 3.75 -11.85 15.79
N CYS A 268 3.81 -11.33 14.58
CA CYS A 268 3.60 -9.92 14.29
C CYS A 268 2.18 -9.46 14.67
N VAL A 269 1.15 -10.19 14.22
CA VAL A 269 -0.26 -9.94 14.55
C VAL A 269 -0.50 -10.03 16.06
N SER A 270 0.11 -11.02 16.74
CA SER A 270 0.00 -11.16 18.20
C SER A 270 0.56 -9.94 18.94
N LYS A 271 1.73 -9.45 18.54
CA LYS A 271 2.35 -8.25 19.13
C LYS A 271 1.53 -6.98 18.89
N LEU A 272 0.99 -6.81 17.68
CA LEU A 272 0.09 -5.72 17.38
C LEU A 272 -1.11 -5.71 18.32
N ARG A 273 -1.78 -6.85 18.45
CA ARG A 273 -2.96 -6.99 19.32
C ARG A 273 -2.63 -6.79 20.79
N GLN A 274 -1.48 -7.28 21.25
CA GLN A 274 -1.00 -7.04 22.61
C GLN A 274 -0.78 -5.54 22.89
N ARG A 275 -0.28 -4.80 21.89
CA ARG A 275 0.09 -3.38 22.05
C ARG A 275 -1.10 -2.43 21.90
N PHE A 276 -1.98 -2.68 20.91
CA PHE A 276 -3.02 -1.75 20.49
C PHE A 276 -4.45 -2.26 20.72
N GLY A 277 -4.60 -3.46 21.26
CA GLY A 277 -5.90 -4.08 21.57
C GLY A 277 -6.22 -5.28 20.69
N SER A 278 -7.01 -6.22 21.23
CA SER A 278 -7.34 -7.53 20.62
C SER A 278 -8.00 -7.42 19.25
N ASP A 279 -8.71 -6.32 19.00
CA ASP A 279 -9.49 -6.10 17.79
C ASP A 279 -8.68 -5.40 16.69
N THR A 280 -7.41 -5.08 16.95
CA THR A 280 -6.55 -4.45 15.95
C THR A 280 -6.20 -5.46 14.85
N ILE A 281 -6.23 -4.98 13.61
CA ILE A 281 -5.95 -5.77 12.42
C ILE A 281 -4.74 -5.22 11.67
N THR A 282 -4.05 -6.11 10.98
CA THR A 282 -3.00 -5.76 10.02
C THR A 282 -3.60 -5.66 8.62
N ASN A 283 -2.89 -5.01 7.72
CA ASN A 283 -3.19 -4.92 6.28
C ASN A 283 -1.87 -4.68 5.51
N MET A 284 -1.93 -4.68 4.18
CA MET A 284 -0.74 -4.50 3.33
C MET A 284 0.03 -3.19 3.58
N CYS A 285 -0.66 -2.09 3.88
CA CYS A 285 -0.03 -0.80 4.16
C CYS A 285 0.58 -0.75 5.56
N TRP A 286 -0.10 -1.37 6.53
CA TRP A 286 0.44 -1.57 7.88
C TRP A 286 1.74 -2.38 7.84
N GLU A 287 1.72 -3.49 7.09
CA GLU A 287 2.86 -4.40 7.00
C GLU A 287 4.06 -3.74 6.31
N ALA A 288 3.82 -2.99 5.23
CA ALA A 288 4.85 -2.23 4.55
C ALA A 288 5.47 -1.15 5.47
N ALA A 289 4.66 -0.45 6.27
CA ALA A 289 5.13 0.52 7.25
C ALA A 289 5.91 -0.14 8.41
N TYR A 290 5.53 -1.36 8.79
CA TYR A 290 6.22 -2.13 9.80
C TYR A 290 7.60 -2.60 9.31
N PHE A 291 7.68 -3.33 8.18
CA PHE A 291 8.96 -3.86 7.73
C PHE A 291 9.94 -2.79 7.24
N GLN A 292 9.46 -1.69 6.64
CA GLN A 292 10.35 -0.59 6.22
C GLN A 292 11.10 0.03 7.40
N SER A 293 10.52 0.01 8.60
CA SER A 293 11.17 0.49 9.82
C SER A 293 12.36 -0.39 10.22
N TYR A 294 12.27 -1.69 10.00
CA TYR A 294 13.40 -2.63 10.19
C TYR A 294 14.45 -2.49 9.09
N LEU A 295 14.04 -2.26 7.83
CA LEU A 295 14.98 -1.94 6.75
C LEU A 295 15.76 -0.67 7.06
N LEU A 296 15.06 0.38 7.52
CA LEU A 296 15.72 1.61 7.96
C LEU A 296 16.73 1.36 9.08
N ALA A 297 16.34 0.60 10.10
CA ALA A 297 17.22 0.28 11.22
C ALA A 297 18.46 -0.50 10.76
N ALA A 298 18.30 -1.51 9.92
CA ALA A 298 19.40 -2.28 9.35
C ALA A 298 20.32 -1.40 8.48
N GLY A 299 19.74 -0.53 7.65
CA GLY A 299 20.48 0.43 6.82
C GLY A 299 21.29 1.42 7.63
N LEU A 300 20.69 1.99 8.69
CA LEU A 300 21.38 2.91 9.61
C LEU A 300 22.55 2.23 10.33
N SER A 301 22.38 0.98 10.79
CA SER A 301 23.45 0.21 11.40
C SER A 301 24.57 -0.10 10.40
N ALA A 302 24.22 -0.52 9.18
CA ALA A 302 25.19 -0.80 8.13
C ALA A 302 25.97 0.43 7.65
N ALA A 303 25.29 1.58 7.53
CA ALA A 303 25.91 2.85 7.14
C ALA A 303 26.70 3.51 8.29
N GLY A 304 26.37 3.22 9.55
CA GLY A 304 26.91 3.90 10.74
C GLY A 304 26.56 5.38 10.85
N THR A 305 25.61 5.87 10.05
CA THR A 305 25.22 7.29 9.93
C THR A 305 23.82 7.46 9.37
N ASP A 306 23.19 8.60 9.65
CA ASP A 306 21.93 9.04 9.06
C ASP A 306 22.12 9.97 7.82
N ASN A 307 23.35 10.12 7.35
CA ASN A 307 23.65 10.84 6.12
C ASN A 307 23.07 10.07 4.91
N VAL A 308 22.10 10.66 4.23
CA VAL A 308 21.35 10.02 3.13
C VAL A 308 22.25 9.51 2.01
N GLN A 309 23.34 10.21 1.69
CA GLN A 309 24.28 9.79 0.63
C GLN A 309 25.03 8.50 0.98
N GLN A 310 25.18 8.17 2.27
CA GLN A 310 25.80 6.94 2.75
C GLN A 310 24.74 5.88 3.11
N LEU A 311 23.57 6.31 3.59
CA LEU A 311 22.48 5.43 3.96
C LEU A 311 21.84 4.74 2.74
N VAL A 312 21.54 5.48 1.66
CA VAL A 312 20.89 4.90 0.48
C VAL A 312 21.71 3.74 -0.10
N PRO A 313 23.02 3.86 -0.39
CA PRO A 313 23.81 2.73 -0.86
C PRO A 313 23.81 1.52 0.09
N ALA A 314 23.69 1.74 1.41
CA ALA A 314 23.62 0.66 2.38
C ALA A 314 22.27 -0.08 2.39
N LEU A 315 21.19 0.59 1.94
CA LEU A 315 19.86 0.00 1.80
C LEU A 315 19.70 -0.82 0.53
N LEU A 316 20.42 -0.46 -0.55
CA LEU A 316 20.28 -1.12 -1.85
C LEU A 316 20.77 -2.57 -1.80
N GLY A 317 19.94 -3.49 -2.25
CA GLY A 317 20.20 -4.92 -2.20
C GLY A 317 19.97 -5.57 -0.83
N MET A 318 19.56 -4.77 0.19
CA MET A 318 19.28 -5.30 1.54
C MET A 318 18.07 -6.21 1.52
N GLU A 319 18.19 -7.35 2.19
CA GLU A 319 17.15 -8.36 2.34
C GLU A 319 16.66 -8.42 3.78
N LEU A 320 15.37 -8.69 3.97
CA LEU A 320 14.74 -8.81 5.28
C LEU A 320 13.61 -9.86 5.20
N MET A 321 13.50 -10.70 6.23
CA MET A 321 12.32 -11.55 6.42
C MET A 321 11.22 -10.73 7.10
N ALA A 322 10.21 -10.36 6.31
CA ALA A 322 9.02 -9.62 6.73
C ALA A 322 7.85 -10.57 7.04
N PRO A 323 6.73 -10.09 7.62
CA PRO A 323 5.52 -10.91 7.80
C PRO A 323 4.98 -11.54 6.51
N GLN A 324 5.11 -10.84 5.38
CA GLN A 324 4.73 -11.35 4.06
C GLN A 324 5.69 -12.37 3.45
N GLY A 325 6.87 -12.55 4.05
CA GLY A 325 7.98 -13.34 3.50
C GLY A 325 9.22 -12.48 3.23
N MET A 326 10.12 -12.98 2.38
CA MET A 326 11.36 -12.27 2.02
C MET A 326 11.05 -11.00 1.23
N VAL A 327 11.62 -9.88 1.65
CA VAL A 327 11.63 -8.60 0.93
C VAL A 327 13.08 -8.18 0.66
N LYS A 328 13.29 -7.47 -0.45
CA LYS A 328 14.62 -6.98 -0.84
C LYS A 328 14.48 -5.62 -1.51
N ILE A 329 15.38 -4.68 -1.25
CA ILE A 329 15.40 -3.41 -1.99
C ILE A 329 16.18 -3.58 -3.28
N ASP A 330 15.53 -3.29 -4.42
CA ASP A 330 16.18 -3.30 -5.72
C ASP A 330 17.23 -2.19 -5.82
N ALA A 331 18.42 -2.57 -6.33
CA ALA A 331 19.56 -1.67 -6.41
C ALA A 331 19.46 -0.65 -7.56
N GLU A 332 18.59 -0.89 -8.55
CA GLU A 332 18.46 -0.07 -9.74
C GLU A 332 17.38 0.99 -9.61
N ASN A 333 16.27 0.63 -8.93
CA ASN A 333 15.07 1.49 -8.91
C ASN A 333 14.55 1.83 -7.50
N HIS A 334 15.23 1.39 -6.42
CA HIS A 334 14.89 1.68 -5.01
C HIS A 334 13.52 1.13 -4.53
N HIS A 335 12.93 0.20 -5.27
CA HIS A 335 11.67 -0.44 -4.89
C HIS A 335 11.91 -1.79 -4.21
N ALA A 336 10.93 -2.25 -3.46
CA ALA A 336 10.99 -3.55 -2.82
C ALA A 336 10.55 -4.69 -3.75
N TYR A 337 11.32 -5.79 -3.77
CA TYR A 337 10.82 -7.10 -4.20
C TYR A 337 9.76 -7.55 -3.22
N LEU A 338 8.59 -7.88 -3.69
CA LEU A 338 7.44 -8.28 -2.88
C LEU A 338 6.79 -9.53 -3.47
N THR A 339 6.04 -10.27 -2.65
CA THR A 339 5.32 -11.48 -3.10
C THR A 339 3.86 -11.13 -3.40
N PRO A 340 3.45 -11.01 -4.68
CA PRO A 340 2.07 -10.77 -5.07
C PRO A 340 1.12 -11.89 -4.66
N ARG A 341 -0.09 -11.51 -4.26
CA ARG A 341 -1.18 -12.42 -3.90
C ARG A 341 -2.52 -11.92 -4.42
N ILE A 342 -3.43 -12.86 -4.66
CA ILE A 342 -4.85 -12.57 -4.92
C ILE A 342 -5.64 -13.14 -3.77
N GLY A 343 -6.45 -12.31 -3.14
CA GLY A 343 -7.33 -12.68 -2.03
C GLY A 343 -8.81 -12.44 -2.33
N ARG A 344 -9.67 -13.31 -1.79
CA ARG A 344 -11.13 -13.14 -1.79
C ARG A 344 -11.59 -12.88 -0.37
N VAL A 345 -12.43 -11.88 -0.18
CA VAL A 345 -13.00 -11.57 1.14
C VAL A 345 -13.93 -12.68 1.59
N ARG A 346 -13.73 -13.18 2.83
CA ARG A 346 -14.56 -14.15 3.52
C ARG A 346 -15.62 -13.49 4.39
N ASP A 347 -16.58 -14.30 4.87
CA ASP A 347 -17.66 -13.87 5.76
C ASP A 347 -17.17 -13.33 7.13
N ASP A 348 -15.96 -13.70 7.54
CA ASP A 348 -15.33 -13.20 8.77
C ASP A 348 -14.53 -11.90 8.57
N GLY A 349 -14.51 -11.38 7.33
CA GLY A 349 -13.79 -10.15 6.95
C GLY A 349 -12.29 -10.35 6.73
N GLN A 350 -11.80 -11.60 6.76
CA GLN A 350 -10.44 -11.94 6.35
C GLN A 350 -10.41 -12.34 4.87
N PHE A 351 -9.22 -12.61 4.34
CA PHE A 351 -9.06 -13.02 2.96
C PHE A 351 -8.65 -14.49 2.84
N ASP A 352 -9.30 -15.22 1.92
CA ASP A 352 -8.78 -16.47 1.38
C ASP A 352 -7.75 -16.13 0.31
N ILE A 353 -6.53 -16.60 0.48
CA ILE A 353 -5.46 -16.42 -0.52
C ILE A 353 -5.70 -17.47 -1.60
N LEU A 354 -6.17 -17.00 -2.77
CA LEU A 354 -6.50 -17.83 -3.92
C LEU A 354 -5.30 -18.10 -4.81
N HIS A 355 -4.35 -17.18 -4.79
CA HIS A 355 -3.10 -17.26 -5.56
C HIS A 355 -1.99 -16.52 -4.82
N GLU A 356 -0.78 -17.09 -4.90
CA GLU A 356 0.43 -16.52 -4.33
C GLU A 356 1.60 -16.77 -5.29
N ALA A 357 2.42 -15.75 -5.55
CA ALA A 357 3.64 -15.90 -6.31
C ALA A 357 4.64 -16.81 -5.56
N LYS A 358 5.33 -17.70 -6.29
CA LYS A 358 6.30 -18.65 -5.70
C LYS A 358 7.51 -18.00 -5.05
N GLN A 359 7.83 -16.79 -5.49
CA GLN A 359 8.97 -15.99 -5.01
C GLN A 359 8.67 -14.50 -5.13
N PRO A 360 9.40 -13.65 -4.40
CA PRO A 360 9.28 -12.21 -4.56
C PRO A 360 9.56 -11.78 -6.01
N VAL A 361 8.70 -10.92 -6.54
CA VAL A 361 8.78 -10.41 -7.91
C VAL A 361 9.63 -9.15 -7.93
N LYS A 362 10.56 -9.05 -8.91
CA LYS A 362 11.34 -7.83 -9.13
C LYS A 362 10.38 -6.68 -9.44
N PRO A 363 10.51 -5.54 -8.76
CA PRO A 363 9.68 -4.37 -9.07
C PRO A 363 10.03 -3.80 -10.44
N ASP A 364 9.01 -3.56 -11.26
CA ASP A 364 9.11 -2.82 -12.51
C ASP A 364 8.13 -1.64 -12.49
N PRO A 365 8.54 -0.50 -11.93
CA PRO A 365 7.67 0.66 -11.81
C PRO A 365 7.27 1.30 -13.14
N TYR A 366 7.99 0.97 -14.24
CA TYR A 366 7.72 1.51 -15.57
C TYR A 366 7.00 0.53 -16.49
N LEU A 367 6.76 -0.71 -16.03
CA LEU A 367 6.15 -1.79 -16.81
C LEU A 367 6.86 -2.03 -18.16
N VAL A 368 8.19 -2.03 -18.15
CA VAL A 368 9.02 -2.23 -19.36
C VAL A 368 9.05 -3.71 -19.77
N GLU A 369 9.07 -4.60 -18.78
CA GLU A 369 9.16 -6.05 -18.94
C GLU A 369 7.97 -6.75 -18.28
N HIS A 370 6.75 -6.45 -18.69
CA HIS A 370 5.60 -7.18 -18.19
C HIS A 370 5.23 -8.30 -19.17
N SER A 371 5.72 -9.49 -18.92
CA SER A 371 5.18 -10.71 -19.54
C SER A 371 4.18 -11.33 -18.57
N LEU A 372 2.95 -11.46 -19.05
CA LEU A 372 1.92 -12.20 -18.33
C LEU A 372 2.12 -13.73 -18.49
N ASP A 373 3.02 -14.17 -19.37
CA ASP A 373 3.34 -15.60 -19.62
C ASP A 373 4.15 -16.23 -18.48
N ASP A 374 4.83 -15.43 -17.64
CA ASP A 374 5.58 -15.91 -16.47
C ASP A 374 4.67 -16.35 -15.31
N TRP A 375 3.36 -16.15 -15.44
CA TRP A 375 2.33 -16.44 -14.43
C TRP A 375 1.56 -17.74 -14.70
N SER A 376 2.05 -18.61 -15.56
CA SER A 376 1.42 -19.91 -15.73
C SER A 376 1.37 -20.66 -14.40
N VAL A 377 0.23 -20.59 -13.76
CA VAL A 377 -0.14 -21.45 -12.64
C VAL A 377 -0.07 -22.88 -13.14
N ARG A 378 0.95 -23.61 -12.76
CA ARG A 378 0.87 -25.07 -12.81
C ARG A 378 -0.06 -25.49 -11.67
N VAL A 379 -1.28 -25.83 -12.04
CA VAL A 379 -2.25 -26.58 -11.22
C VAL A 379 -1.59 -27.83 -10.66
#